data_bbcb737feec8a3bf690a3860f4ca8a4a
#
_entry.id   bbcb737feec8a3bf690a3860f4ca8a4a
#
_cell.length_a   1.000
_cell.length_b   1.000
_cell.length_c   1.000
_cell.angle_alpha   90.00
_cell.angle_beta   90.00
_cell.angle_gamma   90.00
#
_symmetry.space_group_name_H-M   'P 1'
#
loop_
_entity.id
_entity.type
_entity.pdbx_description
1 polymer ?
#
loop_
_entity_poly.entity_id
_entity_poly.type
_entity_poly.pdbx_seq_one_letter_code
_entity_poly.pdbx_strand_id
1 'polypeptide(L)'
;MHPPLALDKARLYGFWVAGDLAALQASIDRTLNACSRGELHFTVLTHYVLLSFAEISHAHSAYPVDMDKGWGKEVDIVTWVMVGATKPGDIWPSFYAYPLHIWVDDCMALINGRELYGYPKYECLYAMPGPDQLPTTFRLAAKGFQPFSPETELAMHPLIDLDAQPGLKDEPAQDVNAWRDGLIDCMHRTPGFWDTHPGWRRTFDQWFEFFPGVEQVFLKQFPDGSGQRAVYQAIVAAPAKVTGIRALSLLTGQYDLRLHAFDSFPLDRTLGWNIGMQQAHCGFRIDFDFNVEDGVELVNNSIIEGAA
;
A
#
# COMPACT_ATOMS: atom_id res chain seq x y z
N MET A 1 -6.83 -19.03 4.94
CA MET A 1 -7.69 -19.06 3.73
C MET A 1 -6.80 -19.17 2.52
N HIS A 2 -7.16 -20.01 1.54
CA HIS A 2 -6.38 -20.12 0.29
C HIS A 2 -6.74 -18.99 -0.66
N PRO A 3 -5.80 -18.52 -1.50
CA PRO A 3 -6.11 -17.62 -2.60
C PRO A 3 -6.88 -18.35 -3.74
N PRO A 4 -7.54 -17.62 -4.66
CA PRO A 4 -7.67 -16.17 -4.63
C PRO A 4 -8.54 -15.69 -3.47
N LEU A 5 -8.24 -14.50 -2.94
CA LEU A 5 -9.06 -13.87 -1.92
C LEU A 5 -10.03 -12.89 -2.60
N ALA A 6 -11.33 -13.05 -2.37
CA ALA A 6 -12.35 -12.12 -2.82
C ALA A 6 -12.59 -11.07 -1.73
N LEU A 7 -12.52 -9.81 -2.12
CA LEU A 7 -12.62 -8.64 -1.25
C LEU A 7 -13.76 -7.76 -1.77
N ASP A 8 -14.96 -8.06 -1.25
CA ASP A 8 -16.20 -7.45 -1.74
C ASP A 8 -16.63 -6.28 -0.87
N LYS A 9 -17.37 -5.37 -1.49
CA LYS A 9 -17.89 -4.16 -0.87
C LYS A 9 -16.77 -3.34 -0.20
N ALA A 10 -15.61 -3.27 -0.86
CA ALA A 10 -14.53 -2.41 -0.42
C ALA A 10 -14.87 -0.95 -0.71
N ARG A 11 -14.51 -0.06 0.22
CA ARG A 11 -14.45 1.38 0.06
C ARG A 11 -13.04 1.84 0.37
N LEU A 12 -12.38 2.41 -0.62
CA LEU A 12 -11.03 2.92 -0.51
C LEU A 12 -11.02 4.44 -0.71
N TYR A 13 -10.34 5.13 0.18
CA TYR A 13 -9.90 6.51 0.02
C TYR A 13 -8.40 6.52 -0.18
N GLY A 14 -7.92 7.29 -1.15
CA GLY A 14 -6.49 7.42 -1.44
C GLY A 14 -6.04 8.88 -1.47
N PHE A 15 -4.81 9.12 -1.01
CA PHE A 15 -4.20 10.44 -0.91
C PHE A 15 -2.72 10.35 -1.24
N TRP A 16 -2.21 11.24 -2.08
CA TRP A 16 -0.78 11.30 -2.40
C TRP A 16 -0.06 12.28 -1.49
N VAL A 17 0.98 11.81 -0.83
CA VAL A 17 1.77 12.59 0.12
C VAL A 17 3.22 12.60 -0.32
N ALA A 18 3.82 13.79 -0.42
CA ALA A 18 5.23 13.93 -0.80
C ALA A 18 6.14 13.32 0.27
N GLY A 19 7.08 12.48 -0.17
CA GLY A 19 8.15 11.90 0.63
C GLY A 19 9.52 12.35 0.15
N ASP A 20 10.55 11.65 0.57
CA ASP A 20 11.92 11.84 0.11
C ASP A 20 12.36 10.67 -0.77
N LEU A 21 12.78 10.97 -2.01
CA LEU A 21 13.16 9.94 -2.97
C LEU A 21 14.32 9.07 -2.48
N ALA A 22 15.31 9.66 -1.81
CA ALA A 22 16.47 8.91 -1.32
C ALA A 22 16.09 7.99 -0.17
N ALA A 23 15.21 8.42 0.74
CA ALA A 23 14.67 7.61 1.82
C ALA A 23 13.83 6.44 1.29
N LEU A 24 12.97 6.70 0.31
CA LEU A 24 12.16 5.68 -0.35
C LEU A 24 13.04 4.66 -1.08
N GLN A 25 14.01 5.12 -1.92
CA GLN A 25 14.91 4.22 -2.62
C GLN A 25 15.76 3.40 -1.64
N ALA A 26 16.29 4.01 -0.58
CA ALA A 26 17.02 3.28 0.47
C ALA A 26 16.15 2.22 1.17
N SER A 27 14.84 2.44 1.30
CA SER A 27 13.92 1.43 1.83
C SER A 27 13.73 0.27 0.84
N ILE A 28 13.60 0.55 -0.46
CA ILE A 28 13.53 -0.46 -1.52
C ILE A 28 14.86 -1.24 -1.63
N ASP A 29 16.00 -0.56 -1.50
CA ASP A 29 17.32 -1.19 -1.58
C ASP A 29 17.55 -2.18 -0.43
N ARG A 30 17.10 -1.85 0.78
CA ARG A 30 17.18 -2.75 1.95
C ARG A 30 16.23 -3.92 1.92
N THR A 31 15.18 -3.86 1.11
CA THR A 31 14.13 -4.88 1.02
C THR A 31 14.20 -5.63 -0.31
N LEU A 32 13.54 -5.13 -1.34
CA LEU A 32 13.41 -5.80 -2.63
C LEU A 32 14.77 -5.98 -3.34
N ASN A 33 15.59 -4.94 -3.43
CA ASN A 33 16.89 -5.03 -4.12
C ASN A 33 17.87 -5.95 -3.39
N ALA A 34 17.91 -5.91 -2.05
CA ALA A 34 18.74 -6.83 -1.28
C ALA A 34 18.30 -8.30 -1.47
N CYS A 35 16.98 -8.55 -1.54
CA CYS A 35 16.45 -9.89 -1.77
C CYS A 35 16.69 -10.36 -3.21
N SER A 36 16.59 -9.48 -4.21
CA SER A 36 16.66 -9.85 -5.63
C SER A 36 18.07 -10.33 -6.05
N ARG A 37 19.11 -9.97 -5.30
CA ARG A 37 20.52 -10.35 -5.59
C ARG A 37 20.97 -10.05 -7.01
N GLY A 38 20.36 -9.02 -7.64
CA GLY A 38 20.66 -8.60 -9.00
C GLY A 38 19.86 -9.29 -10.11
N GLU A 39 18.94 -10.21 -9.79
CA GLU A 39 18.01 -10.79 -10.77
C GLU A 39 16.96 -9.78 -11.23
N LEU A 40 16.56 -8.88 -10.32
CA LEU A 40 15.69 -7.75 -10.57
C LEU A 40 16.30 -6.50 -9.94
N HIS A 41 16.06 -5.35 -10.54
CA HIS A 41 16.38 -4.05 -9.94
C HIS A 41 15.12 -3.21 -9.84
N PHE A 42 14.77 -2.82 -8.60
CA PHE A 42 13.61 -2.02 -8.29
C PHE A 42 14.00 -0.56 -8.10
N THR A 43 13.34 0.33 -8.82
CA THR A 43 13.55 1.79 -8.75
C THR A 43 12.25 2.47 -8.39
N VAL A 44 12.29 3.42 -7.46
CA VAL A 44 11.14 4.24 -7.08
C VAL A 44 10.74 5.15 -8.24
N LEU A 45 9.46 5.14 -8.63
CA LEU A 45 8.95 5.88 -9.79
C LEU A 45 8.65 7.35 -9.49
N THR A 46 8.17 7.62 -8.30
CA THR A 46 7.86 8.97 -7.82
C THR A 46 8.16 9.09 -6.33
N HIS A 47 8.52 10.28 -5.87
CA HIS A 47 8.68 10.52 -4.44
C HIS A 47 7.34 10.66 -3.69
N TYR A 48 6.21 10.67 -4.41
CA TYR A 48 4.90 10.64 -3.79
C TYR A 48 4.51 9.23 -3.37
N VAL A 49 4.06 9.11 -2.12
CA VAL A 49 3.55 7.88 -1.52
C VAL A 49 2.03 7.95 -1.54
N LEU A 50 1.37 6.89 -2.02
CA LEU A 50 -0.08 6.79 -1.91
C LEU A 50 -0.43 6.24 -0.52
N LEU A 51 -1.07 7.07 0.31
CA LEU A 51 -1.69 6.65 1.56
C LEU A 51 -3.13 6.26 1.26
N SER A 52 -3.51 5.03 1.54
CA SER A 52 -4.89 4.56 1.36
C SER A 52 -5.51 4.10 2.67
N PHE A 53 -6.81 4.35 2.82
CA PHE A 53 -7.68 3.83 3.87
C PHE A 53 -8.77 3.01 3.20
N ALA A 54 -8.77 1.70 3.39
CA ALA A 54 -9.73 0.79 2.77
C ALA A 54 -10.50 0.02 3.84
N GLU A 55 -11.84 0.11 3.81
CA GLU A 55 -12.75 -0.73 4.57
C GLU A 55 -13.31 -1.81 3.65
N ILE A 56 -13.15 -3.07 4.00
CA ILE A 56 -13.61 -4.24 3.24
C ILE A 56 -14.69 -4.94 4.06
N SER A 57 -15.91 -4.93 3.55
CA SER A 57 -17.07 -5.47 4.29
C SER A 57 -17.19 -6.98 4.22
N HIS A 58 -16.63 -7.62 3.16
CA HIS A 58 -16.64 -9.06 2.98
C HIS A 58 -15.30 -9.52 2.39
N ALA A 59 -14.44 -10.09 3.23
CA ALA A 59 -13.21 -10.75 2.82
C ALA A 59 -13.36 -12.26 2.98
N HIS A 60 -13.23 -13.01 1.91
CA HIS A 60 -13.38 -14.47 1.92
C HIS A 60 -12.48 -15.12 0.87
N SER A 61 -12.31 -16.45 1.00
CA SER A 61 -11.60 -17.21 -0.02
C SER A 61 -12.55 -17.54 -1.18
N ALA A 62 -12.10 -17.32 -2.41
CA ALA A 62 -12.76 -17.83 -3.61
C ALA A 62 -12.27 -19.22 -4.01
N TYR A 63 -11.39 -19.83 -3.22
CA TYR A 63 -10.90 -21.18 -3.46
C TYR A 63 -12.03 -22.22 -3.17
N PRO A 64 -12.28 -23.20 -4.05
CA PRO A 64 -13.47 -24.07 -3.95
C PRO A 64 -13.66 -24.79 -2.61
N VAL A 65 -12.57 -25.20 -1.94
CA VAL A 65 -12.65 -25.90 -0.64
C VAL A 65 -12.91 -24.94 0.52
N ASP A 66 -12.68 -23.64 0.33
CA ASP A 66 -12.79 -22.61 1.37
C ASP A 66 -14.06 -21.74 1.22
N MET A 67 -14.74 -21.80 0.08
CA MET A 67 -15.89 -20.91 -0.23
C MET A 67 -17.01 -20.98 0.81
N ASP A 68 -17.21 -22.14 1.44
CA ASP A 68 -18.26 -22.34 2.45
C ASP A 68 -17.85 -21.97 3.89
N LYS A 69 -16.62 -21.47 4.09
CA LYS A 69 -16.10 -21.17 5.43
C LYS A 69 -16.55 -19.83 6.01
N GLY A 70 -17.27 -19.03 5.22
CA GLY A 70 -17.76 -17.72 5.65
C GLY A 70 -16.81 -16.58 5.25
N TRP A 71 -17.00 -15.42 5.86
CA TRP A 71 -16.32 -14.17 5.52
C TRP A 71 -15.98 -13.36 6.76
N GLY A 72 -15.02 -12.48 6.65
CA GLY A 72 -14.63 -11.49 7.66
C GLY A 72 -14.81 -10.07 7.16
N LYS A 73 -14.59 -9.11 8.05
CA LYS A 73 -14.39 -7.70 7.73
C LYS A 73 -12.94 -7.37 8.04
N GLU A 74 -12.36 -6.46 7.26
CA GLU A 74 -11.05 -5.93 7.57
C GLU A 74 -10.92 -4.48 7.13
N VAL A 75 -10.00 -3.76 7.75
CA VAL A 75 -9.52 -2.47 7.29
C VAL A 75 -8.06 -2.62 6.93
N ASP A 76 -7.69 -2.11 5.76
CA ASP A 76 -6.31 -1.99 5.33
C ASP A 76 -5.95 -0.51 5.18
N ILE A 77 -5.02 -0.01 6.00
CA ILE A 77 -4.43 1.32 5.85
C ILE A 77 -3.01 1.13 5.36
N VAL A 78 -2.68 1.68 4.20
CA VAL A 78 -1.47 1.29 3.47
C VAL A 78 -0.69 2.50 2.99
N THR A 79 0.63 2.43 3.11
CA THR A 79 1.56 3.34 2.42
C THR A 79 2.16 2.61 1.21
N TRP A 80 1.74 3.00 0.00
CA TRP A 80 2.18 2.41 -1.26
C TRP A 80 3.29 3.21 -1.89
N VAL A 81 4.38 2.53 -2.24
CA VAL A 81 5.47 3.08 -3.04
C VAL A 81 5.37 2.49 -4.45
N MET A 82 5.29 3.36 -5.46
CA MET A 82 5.27 2.92 -6.86
C MET A 82 6.69 2.60 -7.30
N VAL A 83 6.92 1.39 -7.78
CA VAL A 83 8.24 0.91 -8.20
C VAL A 83 8.22 0.33 -9.60
N GLY A 84 9.32 0.53 -10.33
CA GLY A 84 9.60 -0.13 -11.60
C GLY A 84 10.65 -1.21 -11.39
N ALA A 85 10.39 -2.44 -11.86
CA ALA A 85 11.32 -3.56 -11.82
C ALA A 85 11.88 -3.84 -13.21
N THR A 86 13.21 -3.95 -13.33
CA THR A 86 13.93 -4.32 -14.56
C THR A 86 14.78 -5.55 -14.33
N LYS A 87 14.83 -6.45 -15.31
CA LYS A 87 15.86 -7.50 -15.39
C LYS A 87 17.09 -6.97 -16.12
N PRO A 88 18.27 -7.58 -15.91
CA PRO A 88 19.45 -7.25 -16.71
C PRO A 88 19.16 -7.37 -18.22
N GLY A 89 19.28 -6.28 -18.96
CA GLY A 89 19.01 -6.19 -20.39
C GLY A 89 17.62 -5.69 -20.79
N ASP A 90 16.70 -5.52 -19.84
CA ASP A 90 15.40 -4.93 -20.12
C ASP A 90 15.53 -3.42 -20.40
N ILE A 91 14.76 -2.94 -21.38
CA ILE A 91 14.69 -1.51 -21.71
C ILE A 91 13.58 -0.83 -20.90
N TRP A 92 12.49 -1.54 -20.62
CA TRP A 92 11.31 -1.02 -19.95
C TRP A 92 11.03 -1.76 -18.65
N PRO A 93 10.72 -1.05 -17.55
CA PRO A 93 10.37 -1.68 -16.29
C PRO A 93 8.95 -2.27 -16.31
N SER A 94 8.75 -3.34 -15.56
CA SER A 94 7.42 -3.73 -15.09
C SER A 94 7.06 -2.88 -13.87
N PHE A 95 5.81 -2.41 -13.77
CA PHE A 95 5.37 -1.52 -12.70
C PHE A 95 4.62 -2.29 -11.61
N TYR A 96 4.92 -1.94 -10.35
CA TYR A 96 4.30 -2.54 -9.18
C TYR A 96 3.98 -1.49 -8.12
N ALA A 97 2.94 -1.75 -7.34
CA ALA A 97 2.70 -1.09 -6.07
C ALA A 97 3.33 -1.93 -4.95
N TYR A 98 4.28 -1.36 -4.21
CA TYR A 98 4.92 -1.99 -3.07
C TYR A 98 4.37 -1.39 -1.77
N PRO A 99 3.65 -2.17 -0.94
CA PRO A 99 3.20 -1.68 0.36
C PRO A 99 4.37 -1.69 1.34
N LEU A 100 4.84 -0.51 1.72
CA LEU A 100 5.93 -0.42 2.69
C LEU A 100 5.44 -0.71 4.12
N HIS A 101 4.21 -0.30 4.44
CA HIS A 101 3.52 -0.61 5.69
C HIS A 101 2.04 -0.83 5.42
N ILE A 102 1.44 -1.77 6.15
CA ILE A 102 0.00 -2.02 6.17
C ILE A 102 -0.45 -2.12 7.63
N TRP A 103 -1.48 -1.37 7.99
CA TRP A 103 -2.10 -1.48 9.31
C TRP A 103 -3.52 -2.01 9.15
N VAL A 104 -3.85 -3.01 9.98
CA VAL A 104 -5.13 -3.73 9.93
C VAL A 104 -5.76 -3.82 11.32
N ASP A 105 -7.07 -3.93 11.36
CA ASP A 105 -7.85 -4.06 12.60
C ASP A 105 -8.20 -5.51 12.94
N ASP A 106 -7.95 -6.45 12.03
CA ASP A 106 -8.30 -7.86 12.17
C ASP A 106 -7.07 -8.78 12.25
N CYS A 107 -7.02 -9.63 13.27
CA CYS A 107 -5.93 -10.55 13.52
C CYS A 107 -5.79 -11.63 12.43
N MET A 108 -6.91 -12.13 11.88
CA MET A 108 -6.87 -13.14 10.81
C MET A 108 -6.38 -12.54 9.49
N ALA A 109 -6.80 -11.31 9.18
CA ALA A 109 -6.28 -10.56 8.04
C ALA A 109 -4.77 -10.31 8.17
N LEU A 110 -4.29 -10.00 9.39
CA LEU A 110 -2.88 -9.81 9.68
C LEU A 110 -2.08 -11.10 9.43
N ILE A 111 -2.47 -12.20 10.05
CA ILE A 111 -1.77 -13.48 9.95
C ILE A 111 -1.80 -14.00 8.51
N ASN A 112 -3.00 -14.07 7.93
CA ASN A 112 -3.19 -14.62 6.58
C ASN A 112 -2.41 -13.81 5.53
N GLY A 113 -2.45 -12.48 5.61
CA GLY A 113 -1.71 -11.63 4.67
C GLY A 113 -0.19 -11.81 4.77
N ARG A 114 0.34 -11.89 5.99
CA ARG A 114 1.78 -12.11 6.21
C ARG A 114 2.23 -13.49 5.73
N GLU A 115 1.46 -14.53 6.02
CA GLU A 115 1.84 -15.91 5.71
C GLU A 115 1.66 -16.27 4.24
N LEU A 116 0.59 -15.77 3.58
CA LEU A 116 0.33 -16.08 2.18
C LEU A 116 1.21 -15.28 1.23
N TYR A 117 1.18 -13.96 1.34
CA TYR A 117 1.79 -13.06 0.35
C TYR A 117 3.06 -12.37 0.85
N GLY A 118 3.22 -12.22 2.17
CA GLY A 118 4.29 -11.43 2.76
C GLY A 118 3.92 -9.95 2.97
N TYR A 119 2.62 -9.61 3.05
CA TYR A 119 2.18 -8.27 3.41
C TYR A 119 2.78 -7.83 4.74
N PRO A 120 3.42 -6.65 4.85
CA PRO A 120 3.97 -6.14 6.11
C PRO A 120 2.85 -5.59 7.01
N LYS A 121 1.92 -6.47 7.44
CA LYS A 121 0.74 -6.11 8.23
C LYS A 121 1.06 -5.95 9.72
N TYR A 122 0.48 -4.91 10.34
CA TYR A 122 0.58 -4.54 11.75
C TYR A 122 -0.81 -4.24 12.31
N GLU A 123 -0.96 -4.36 13.64
CA GLU A 123 -2.22 -4.09 14.33
C GLU A 123 -2.47 -2.59 14.48
N CYS A 124 -3.73 -2.14 14.26
CA CYS A 124 -4.12 -0.74 14.43
C CYS A 124 -5.49 -0.55 15.06
N LEU A 125 -5.72 0.70 15.49
CA LEU A 125 -7.04 1.30 15.63
C LEU A 125 -7.17 2.42 14.61
N TYR A 126 -8.38 2.64 14.13
CA TYR A 126 -8.64 3.63 13.09
C TYR A 126 -9.94 4.39 13.31
N ALA A 127 -10.08 5.52 12.64
CA ALA A 127 -11.36 6.15 12.38
C ALA A 127 -11.36 6.65 10.93
N MET A 128 -12.47 6.40 10.23
CA MET A 128 -12.69 6.87 8.86
C MET A 128 -14.17 7.16 8.64
N PRO A 129 -14.53 8.00 7.65
CA PRO A 129 -15.90 8.38 7.38
C PRO A 129 -16.79 7.20 7.01
N GLY A 130 -18.01 7.21 7.52
CA GLY A 130 -19.05 6.26 7.10
C GLY A 130 -19.49 6.50 5.65
N PRO A 131 -20.34 5.58 5.10
CA PRO A 131 -20.72 5.58 3.68
C PRO A 131 -21.37 6.87 3.19
N ASP A 132 -22.17 7.51 4.05
CA ASP A 132 -22.97 8.70 3.71
C ASP A 132 -22.37 10.00 4.30
N GLN A 133 -21.13 9.94 4.78
CA GLN A 133 -20.45 11.08 5.37
C GLN A 133 -19.45 11.69 4.39
N LEU A 134 -19.36 13.03 4.40
CA LEU A 134 -18.27 13.70 3.69
C LEU A 134 -16.93 13.25 4.30
N PRO A 135 -15.94 12.84 3.50
CA PRO A 135 -14.69 12.25 4.00
C PRO A 135 -13.73 13.30 4.56
N THR A 136 -14.08 13.90 5.70
CA THR A 136 -13.32 15.00 6.29
C THR A 136 -12.23 14.59 7.25
N THR A 137 -12.29 13.39 7.84
CA THR A 137 -11.41 13.02 8.96
C THR A 137 -11.03 11.56 8.91
N PHE A 138 -9.72 11.28 8.98
CA PHE A 138 -9.15 9.92 9.07
C PHE A 138 -8.14 9.88 10.20
N ARG A 139 -8.09 8.78 10.94
CA ARG A 139 -7.16 8.55 12.05
C ARG A 139 -6.58 7.15 11.96
N LEU A 140 -5.29 7.07 12.25
CA LEU A 140 -4.55 5.82 12.40
C LEU A 140 -3.76 5.86 13.70
N ALA A 141 -4.02 4.91 14.58
CA ALA A 141 -3.16 4.59 15.71
C ALA A 141 -2.59 3.18 15.54
N ALA A 142 -1.29 3.03 15.64
CA ALA A 142 -0.60 1.76 15.47
C ALA A 142 -0.11 1.20 16.81
N LYS A 143 -0.02 -0.12 16.93
CA LYS A 143 0.51 -0.80 18.10
C LYS A 143 2.03 -0.88 18.03
N GLY A 144 2.71 -0.34 19.03
CA GLY A 144 4.16 -0.32 19.05
C GLY A 144 4.74 0.36 20.29
N PHE A 145 6.03 0.66 20.22
CA PHE A 145 6.77 1.33 21.27
C PHE A 145 7.04 2.79 20.87
N GLN A 146 6.72 3.72 21.80
CA GLN A 146 6.95 5.15 21.61
C GLN A 146 7.38 5.76 22.97
N PRO A 147 8.65 6.10 23.17
CA PRO A 147 9.84 5.82 22.34
C PRO A 147 10.41 4.40 22.56
N PHE A 148 11.47 4.02 21.84
CA PHE A 148 12.24 2.83 22.21
C PHE A 148 13.00 3.05 23.51
N SER A 149 12.60 2.37 24.57
CA SER A 149 13.20 2.37 25.90
C SER A 149 12.85 1.07 26.62
N PRO A 150 13.72 0.54 27.51
CA PRO A 150 13.39 -0.62 28.33
C PRO A 150 12.16 -0.43 29.23
N GLU A 151 11.79 0.81 29.53
CA GLU A 151 10.64 1.17 30.37
C GLU A 151 9.35 1.36 29.57
N THR A 152 9.43 1.35 28.23
CA THR A 152 8.27 1.59 27.37
C THR A 152 7.42 0.34 27.25
N GLU A 153 6.15 0.43 27.60
CA GLU A 153 5.15 -0.61 27.38
C GLU A 153 4.61 -0.56 25.96
N LEU A 154 4.36 -1.75 25.37
CA LEU A 154 3.70 -1.89 24.08
C LEU A 154 2.25 -1.39 24.14
N ALA A 155 1.91 -0.35 23.37
CA ALA A 155 0.58 0.24 23.39
C ALA A 155 0.15 0.76 22.00
N MET A 156 -1.12 1.14 21.87
CA MET A 156 -1.63 1.88 20.72
C MET A 156 -1.26 3.36 20.85
N HIS A 157 -0.61 3.91 19.82
CA HIS A 157 -0.24 5.32 19.76
C HIS A 157 -0.72 5.96 18.46
N PRO A 158 -1.17 7.22 18.47
CA PRO A 158 -1.46 7.96 17.25
C PRO A 158 -0.26 7.96 16.32
N LEU A 159 -0.51 7.70 15.03
CA LEU A 159 0.52 7.72 13.99
C LEU A 159 0.21 8.75 12.90
N ILE A 160 -1.02 8.72 12.36
CA ILE A 160 -1.46 9.62 11.29
C ILE A 160 -2.83 10.19 11.63
N ASP A 161 -2.93 11.51 11.57
CA ASP A 161 -4.20 12.24 11.49
C ASP A 161 -4.28 12.90 10.11
N LEU A 162 -5.40 12.74 9.41
CA LEU A 162 -5.66 13.39 8.13
C LEU A 162 -7.00 14.11 8.21
N ASP A 163 -6.98 15.43 7.99
CA ASP A 163 -8.15 16.28 8.10
C ASP A 163 -8.32 17.13 6.84
N ALA A 164 -9.55 17.18 6.32
CA ALA A 164 -9.90 18.05 5.21
C ALA A 164 -10.00 19.50 5.67
N GLN A 165 -9.50 20.41 4.84
CA GLN A 165 -9.73 21.83 5.01
C GLN A 165 -11.17 22.22 4.61
N PRO A 166 -11.69 23.37 5.07
CA PRO A 166 -13.00 23.86 4.66
C PRO A 166 -13.11 23.98 3.13
N GLY A 167 -14.25 23.54 2.59
CA GLY A 167 -14.52 23.60 1.15
C GLY A 167 -14.29 22.28 0.40
N LEU A 168 -13.97 21.19 1.11
CA LEU A 168 -13.92 19.87 0.53
C LEU A 168 -15.23 19.53 -0.19
N LYS A 169 -15.11 18.92 -1.37
CA LYS A 169 -16.22 18.32 -2.09
C LYS A 169 -15.88 16.88 -2.46
N ASP A 170 -16.88 16.03 -2.39
CA ASP A 170 -16.86 14.67 -2.96
C ASP A 170 -17.56 14.73 -4.31
N GLU A 171 -16.79 14.75 -5.39
CA GLU A 171 -17.29 14.92 -6.77
C GLU A 171 -17.36 13.57 -7.48
N PRO A 172 -18.57 12.99 -7.65
CA PRO A 172 -18.73 11.73 -8.35
C PRO A 172 -18.26 11.82 -9.80
N ALA A 173 -17.48 10.83 -10.24
CA ALA A 173 -17.10 10.71 -11.64
C ALA A 173 -18.17 9.98 -12.45
N GLN A 174 -18.30 10.31 -13.73
CA GLN A 174 -19.29 9.68 -14.62
C GLN A 174 -18.95 8.22 -14.94
N ASP A 175 -17.67 7.93 -15.10
CA ASP A 175 -17.13 6.61 -15.39
C ASP A 175 -15.66 6.50 -14.95
N VAL A 176 -15.06 5.33 -15.19
CA VAL A 176 -13.67 5.03 -14.84
C VAL A 176 -12.68 5.93 -15.59
N ASN A 177 -12.95 6.26 -16.85
CA ASN A 177 -12.05 7.07 -17.65
C ASN A 177 -12.04 8.52 -17.15
N ALA A 178 -13.22 9.11 -16.93
CA ALA A 178 -13.34 10.46 -16.37
C ALA A 178 -12.67 10.57 -14.99
N TRP A 179 -12.78 9.52 -14.16
CA TRP A 179 -12.13 9.46 -12.86
C TRP A 179 -10.60 9.39 -12.98
N ARG A 180 -10.08 8.52 -13.85
CA ARG A 180 -8.63 8.40 -14.10
C ARG A 180 -8.04 9.69 -14.66
N ASP A 181 -8.71 10.28 -15.68
CA ASP A 181 -8.29 11.54 -16.29
C ASP A 181 -8.21 12.66 -15.23
N GLY A 182 -9.20 12.73 -14.34
CA GLY A 182 -9.20 13.69 -13.24
C GLY A 182 -8.07 13.47 -12.24
N LEU A 183 -7.71 12.21 -11.93
CA LEU A 183 -6.56 11.89 -11.08
C LEU A 183 -5.24 12.22 -11.75
N ILE A 184 -5.06 11.83 -13.02
CA ILE A 184 -3.87 12.15 -13.81
C ILE A 184 -3.69 13.65 -13.89
N ASP A 185 -4.77 14.39 -14.17
CA ASP A 185 -4.78 15.85 -14.20
C ASP A 185 -4.37 16.47 -12.85
N CYS A 186 -4.83 15.90 -11.74
CA CYS A 186 -4.42 16.34 -10.41
C CYS A 186 -2.93 16.09 -10.18
N MET A 187 -2.42 14.90 -10.49
CA MET A 187 -1.01 14.55 -10.37
C MET A 187 -0.14 15.47 -11.24
N HIS A 188 -0.59 15.81 -12.46
CA HIS A 188 0.12 16.71 -13.35
C HIS A 188 0.20 18.15 -12.84
N ARG A 189 -0.79 18.59 -12.06
CA ARG A 189 -0.80 19.92 -11.42
C ARG A 189 -0.08 19.94 -10.08
N THR A 190 0.19 18.76 -9.50
CA THR A 190 0.87 18.68 -8.20
C THR A 190 2.37 18.94 -8.39
N PRO A 191 2.94 19.96 -7.72
CA PRO A 191 4.34 20.31 -7.90
C PRO A 191 5.29 19.16 -7.57
N GLY A 192 6.26 18.92 -8.44
CA GLY A 192 7.30 17.91 -8.22
C GLY A 192 6.86 16.45 -8.43
N PHE A 193 5.58 16.16 -8.68
CA PHE A 193 5.11 14.78 -8.80
C PHE A 193 5.89 13.97 -9.84
N TRP A 194 6.32 14.60 -10.93
CA TRP A 194 7.03 13.99 -12.06
C TRP A 194 8.52 14.29 -12.13
N ASP A 195 9.08 14.99 -11.15
CA ASP A 195 10.48 15.43 -11.21
C ASP A 195 11.47 14.28 -11.11
N THR A 196 11.05 13.15 -10.54
CA THR A 196 11.90 11.97 -10.29
C THR A 196 12.37 11.32 -11.59
N HIS A 197 11.45 11.06 -12.51
CA HIS A 197 11.72 10.40 -13.78
C HIS A 197 10.85 11.01 -14.91
N PRO A 198 11.21 12.19 -15.44
CA PRO A 198 10.41 12.86 -16.48
C PRO A 198 10.15 12.01 -17.72
N GLY A 199 11.10 11.13 -18.08
CA GLY A 199 10.97 10.21 -19.22
C GLY A 199 9.95 9.08 -18.99
N TRP A 200 9.58 8.79 -17.76
CA TRP A 200 8.66 7.70 -17.41
C TRP A 200 7.22 8.17 -17.22
N ARG A 201 6.99 9.48 -17.23
CA ARG A 201 5.64 10.05 -17.11
C ARG A 201 4.63 9.37 -18.04
N ARG A 202 4.96 9.32 -19.34
CA ARG A 202 4.07 8.70 -20.34
C ARG A 202 3.82 7.21 -20.05
N THR A 203 4.83 6.49 -19.62
CA THR A 203 4.73 5.07 -19.30
C THR A 203 3.92 4.85 -18.02
N PHE A 204 4.05 5.75 -17.04
CA PHE A 204 3.22 5.74 -15.84
C PHE A 204 1.76 6.06 -16.15
N ASP A 205 1.49 7.06 -16.99
CA ASP A 205 0.13 7.38 -17.44
C ASP A 205 -0.51 6.16 -18.12
N GLN A 206 0.23 5.44 -18.97
CA GLN A 206 -0.23 4.20 -19.59
C GLN A 206 -0.47 3.07 -18.58
N TRP A 207 0.41 2.92 -17.59
CA TRP A 207 0.19 1.94 -16.52
C TRP A 207 -1.03 2.31 -15.67
N PHE A 208 -1.22 3.60 -15.41
CA PHE A 208 -2.35 4.09 -14.64
C PHE A 208 -3.71 3.87 -15.34
N GLU A 209 -3.72 3.61 -16.67
CA GLU A 209 -4.93 3.17 -17.38
C GLU A 209 -5.50 1.85 -16.81
N PHE A 210 -4.68 1.04 -16.15
CA PHE A 210 -5.13 -0.20 -15.50
C PHE A 210 -5.58 0.02 -14.05
N PHE A 211 -5.25 1.17 -13.45
CA PHE A 211 -5.69 1.47 -12.07
C PHE A 211 -7.22 1.52 -11.99
N PRO A 212 -7.88 0.97 -10.94
CA PRO A 212 -7.31 0.52 -9.67
C PRO A 212 -6.85 -0.94 -9.62
N GLY A 213 -6.94 -1.70 -10.68
CA GLY A 213 -6.35 -3.04 -10.75
C GLY A 213 -4.84 -2.92 -10.92
N VAL A 214 -4.07 -3.15 -9.84
CA VAL A 214 -2.61 -2.99 -9.86
C VAL A 214 -1.91 -4.29 -9.53
N GLU A 215 -0.76 -4.52 -10.13
CA GLU A 215 0.14 -5.57 -9.69
C GLU A 215 0.85 -5.10 -8.42
N GLN A 216 0.79 -5.94 -7.39
CA GLN A 216 1.45 -5.70 -6.12
C GLN A 216 2.69 -6.58 -6.03
N VAL A 217 3.72 -6.09 -5.34
CA VAL A 217 4.93 -6.87 -5.07
C VAL A 217 5.25 -6.84 -3.58
N PHE A 218 5.72 -7.96 -3.04
CA PHE A 218 5.98 -8.14 -1.61
C PHE A 218 7.32 -8.81 -1.38
N LEU A 219 7.95 -8.49 -0.25
CA LEU A 219 9.01 -9.29 0.32
C LEU A 219 8.43 -10.28 1.33
N LYS A 220 8.34 -11.54 0.95
CA LYS A 220 7.90 -12.62 1.84
C LYS A 220 9.11 -13.32 2.44
N GLN A 221 9.19 -13.36 3.78
CA GLN A 221 10.30 -14.04 4.46
C GLN A 221 9.89 -14.58 5.83
N PHE A 222 10.44 -15.75 6.15
CA PHE A 222 10.29 -16.39 7.45
C PHE A 222 11.68 -16.65 8.05
N PRO A 223 11.93 -16.20 9.30
CA PRO A 223 13.20 -16.42 9.97
C PRO A 223 13.37 -17.86 10.45
N ASP A 224 14.61 -18.28 10.63
CA ASP A 224 14.95 -19.49 11.39
C ASP A 224 14.66 -19.30 12.89
N GLY A 225 14.83 -20.37 13.67
CA GLY A 225 14.59 -20.32 15.12
C GLY A 225 15.49 -19.37 15.90
N SER A 226 16.60 -18.89 15.33
CA SER A 226 17.46 -17.86 15.93
C SER A 226 17.02 -16.43 15.57
N GLY A 227 16.16 -16.26 14.56
CA GLY A 227 15.75 -14.97 14.04
C GLY A 227 16.83 -14.23 13.23
N GLN A 228 17.96 -14.89 12.92
CA GLN A 228 19.11 -14.24 12.27
C GLN A 228 19.18 -14.53 10.76
N ARG A 229 18.53 -15.56 10.28
CA ARG A 229 18.50 -15.96 8.87
C ARG A 229 17.08 -16.23 8.42
N ALA A 230 16.77 -15.94 7.16
CA ALA A 230 15.54 -16.38 6.55
C ALA A 230 15.70 -17.81 6.05
N VAL A 231 14.80 -18.71 6.45
CA VAL A 231 14.68 -20.08 5.89
C VAL A 231 13.84 -20.07 4.62
N TYR A 232 12.93 -19.11 4.51
CA TYR A 232 12.20 -18.80 3.29
C TYR A 232 12.33 -17.30 3.02
N GLN A 233 12.72 -16.94 1.80
CA GLN A 233 12.79 -15.54 1.36
C GLN A 233 12.49 -15.48 -0.13
N ALA A 234 11.46 -14.74 -0.50
CA ALA A 234 11.05 -14.57 -1.89
C ALA A 234 10.50 -13.17 -2.15
N ILE A 235 10.63 -12.71 -3.37
CA ILE A 235 9.86 -11.58 -3.91
C ILE A 235 8.63 -12.16 -4.58
N VAL A 236 7.46 -11.82 -4.09
CA VAL A 236 6.18 -12.35 -4.56
C VAL A 236 5.39 -11.22 -5.23
N ALA A 237 4.90 -11.45 -6.44
CA ALA A 237 3.93 -10.60 -7.09
C ALA A 237 2.53 -11.22 -6.96
N ALA A 238 1.53 -10.40 -6.64
CA ALA A 238 0.13 -10.82 -6.62
C ALA A 238 -0.75 -9.73 -7.23
N PRO A 239 -1.41 -10.00 -8.38
CA PRO A 239 -2.29 -9.05 -9.01
C PRO A 239 -3.54 -8.80 -8.17
N ALA A 240 -3.92 -7.53 -8.01
CA ALA A 240 -5.24 -7.14 -7.52
C ALA A 240 -6.15 -6.90 -8.72
N LYS A 241 -7.09 -7.82 -8.96
CA LYS A 241 -8.00 -7.79 -10.11
C LYS A 241 -9.34 -7.24 -9.71
N VAL A 242 -9.71 -6.08 -10.24
CA VAL A 242 -11.04 -5.48 -10.03
C VAL A 242 -12.11 -6.31 -10.71
N THR A 243 -13.13 -6.71 -9.94
CA THR A 243 -14.26 -7.52 -10.40
C THR A 243 -15.55 -6.71 -10.54
N GLY A 244 -15.64 -5.55 -9.87
CA GLY A 244 -16.79 -4.65 -9.97
C GLY A 244 -16.47 -3.26 -9.41
N ILE A 245 -17.06 -2.23 -9.99
CA ILE A 245 -16.96 -0.84 -9.52
C ILE A 245 -18.38 -0.33 -9.26
N ARG A 246 -18.62 0.22 -8.06
CA ARG A 246 -19.92 0.74 -7.65
C ARG A 246 -19.98 2.26 -7.64
N ALA A 247 -18.89 2.91 -7.20
CA ALA A 247 -18.81 4.37 -7.18
C ALA A 247 -17.35 4.82 -7.31
N LEU A 248 -17.17 5.98 -7.90
CA LEU A 248 -15.89 6.66 -8.10
C LEU A 248 -16.07 8.14 -7.81
N SER A 249 -15.17 8.74 -7.06
CA SER A 249 -15.21 10.19 -6.81
C SER A 249 -13.80 10.77 -6.76
N LEU A 250 -13.71 12.05 -7.07
CA LEU A 250 -12.56 12.90 -6.79
C LEU A 250 -12.85 13.74 -5.55
N LEU A 251 -11.94 13.77 -4.62
CA LEU A 251 -12.03 14.60 -3.41
C LEU A 251 -11.34 15.92 -3.70
N THR A 252 -12.12 16.90 -4.17
CA THR A 252 -11.59 18.22 -4.54
C THR A 252 -11.54 19.11 -3.31
N GLY A 253 -10.34 19.38 -2.85
CA GLY A 253 -10.04 20.14 -1.63
C GLY A 253 -8.63 19.86 -1.17
N GLN A 254 -8.25 20.45 -0.07
CA GLN A 254 -6.95 20.22 0.56
C GLN A 254 -7.13 19.37 1.81
N TYR A 255 -6.15 18.52 2.05
CA TYR A 255 -6.05 17.73 3.27
C TYR A 255 -4.73 18.03 3.96
N ASP A 256 -4.80 18.24 5.27
CA ASP A 256 -3.65 18.35 6.14
C ASP A 256 -3.39 17.01 6.82
N LEU A 257 -2.19 16.46 6.61
CA LEU A 257 -1.72 15.27 7.27
C LEU A 257 -0.79 15.65 8.41
N ARG A 258 -1.08 15.16 9.61
CA ARG A 258 -0.18 15.20 10.76
C ARG A 258 0.44 13.85 10.97
N LEU A 259 1.78 13.81 10.91
CA LEU A 259 2.56 12.64 11.32
C LEU A 259 3.01 12.80 12.77
N HIS A 260 2.73 11.80 13.59
CA HIS A 260 3.24 11.72 14.97
C HIS A 260 4.58 10.96 14.99
N ALA A 261 5.52 11.42 15.83
CA ALA A 261 6.78 10.71 16.05
C ALA A 261 6.51 9.36 16.69
N PHE A 262 7.03 8.28 16.11
CA PHE A 262 6.78 6.92 16.59
C PHE A 262 7.94 5.98 16.22
N ASP A 263 8.72 5.55 17.21
CA ASP A 263 9.96 4.80 16.95
C ASP A 263 9.72 3.44 16.29
N SER A 264 8.59 2.76 16.59
CA SER A 264 8.22 1.51 15.91
C SER A 264 7.85 1.71 14.43
N PHE A 265 7.42 2.91 14.04
CA PHE A 265 7.06 3.27 12.67
C PHE A 265 7.70 4.61 12.29
N PRO A 266 9.02 4.64 12.03
CA PRO A 266 9.75 5.87 11.73
C PRO A 266 9.50 6.33 10.28
N LEU A 267 8.25 6.78 9.99
CA LEU A 267 7.83 7.17 8.63
C LEU A 267 8.58 8.40 8.13
N ASP A 268 9.11 9.22 9.03
CA ASP A 268 10.03 10.33 8.73
C ASP A 268 11.32 9.82 8.06
N ARG A 269 11.84 8.67 8.49
CA ARG A 269 13.07 8.08 7.96
C ARG A 269 12.83 7.13 6.78
N THR A 270 11.71 6.44 6.77
CA THR A 270 11.41 5.42 5.74
C THR A 270 10.70 5.98 4.53
N LEU A 271 9.86 6.99 4.71
CA LEU A 271 9.13 7.68 3.63
C LEU A 271 9.65 9.10 3.38
N GLY A 272 10.40 9.67 4.32
CA GLY A 272 10.82 11.07 4.28
C GLY A 272 9.68 12.06 4.58
N TRP A 273 8.64 11.62 5.30
CA TRP A 273 7.55 12.48 5.73
C TRP A 273 7.98 13.38 6.90
N ASN A 274 7.47 14.60 6.94
CA ASN A 274 7.78 15.51 8.04
C ASN A 274 6.99 15.14 9.31
N ILE A 275 7.69 15.01 10.45
CA ILE A 275 7.00 15.00 11.75
C ILE A 275 6.24 16.32 11.91
N GLY A 276 4.95 16.25 12.26
CA GLY A 276 4.04 17.38 12.29
C GLY A 276 3.20 17.48 11.02
N MET A 277 2.93 18.70 10.55
CA MET A 277 1.97 18.96 9.48
C MET A 277 2.61 18.96 8.09
N GLN A 278 1.92 18.32 7.13
CA GLN A 278 2.22 18.36 5.71
C GLN A 278 0.92 18.19 4.90
N GLN A 279 0.96 18.42 3.60
CA GLN A 279 -0.22 18.34 2.75
C GLN A 279 -0.34 16.99 2.08
N ALA A 280 -1.57 16.50 1.94
CA ALA A 280 -1.92 15.39 1.08
C ALA A 280 -2.70 15.91 -0.14
N HIS A 281 -2.42 15.31 -1.30
CA HIS A 281 -2.87 15.76 -2.61
C HIS A 281 -3.72 14.71 -3.31
N CYS A 282 -4.47 15.12 -4.31
CA CYS A 282 -5.19 14.25 -5.24
C CYS A 282 -6.02 13.19 -4.53
N GLY A 283 -6.83 13.63 -3.56
CA GLY A 283 -7.74 12.76 -2.84
C GLY A 283 -8.77 12.11 -3.78
N PHE A 284 -9.04 10.83 -3.57
CA PHE A 284 -10.06 10.12 -4.32
C PHE A 284 -10.77 9.06 -3.46
N ARG A 285 -11.92 8.62 -3.94
CA ARG A 285 -12.67 7.48 -3.40
C ARG A 285 -13.01 6.51 -4.51
N ILE A 286 -12.97 5.22 -4.18
CA ILE A 286 -13.48 4.13 -5.00
C ILE A 286 -14.23 3.13 -4.13
N ASP A 287 -15.46 2.79 -4.51
CA ASP A 287 -16.25 1.69 -3.96
C ASP A 287 -16.24 0.56 -5.00
N PHE A 288 -15.63 -0.59 -4.68
CA PHE A 288 -15.36 -1.65 -5.64
C PHE A 288 -15.30 -3.03 -5.02
N ASP A 289 -15.22 -4.03 -5.87
CA ASP A 289 -14.95 -5.42 -5.54
C ASP A 289 -13.67 -5.84 -6.27
N PHE A 290 -12.82 -6.62 -5.62
CA PHE A 290 -11.58 -7.09 -6.24
C PHE A 290 -11.14 -8.42 -5.66
N ASN A 291 -10.34 -9.16 -6.46
CA ASN A 291 -9.65 -10.36 -6.00
C ASN A 291 -8.17 -10.08 -5.86
N VAL A 292 -7.55 -10.64 -4.83
CA VAL A 292 -6.11 -10.84 -4.79
C VAL A 292 -5.83 -12.25 -5.27
N GLU A 293 -5.21 -12.34 -6.44
CA GLU A 293 -4.92 -13.61 -7.12
C GLU A 293 -3.78 -14.37 -6.42
N ASP A 294 -3.48 -15.57 -6.92
CA ASP A 294 -2.34 -16.36 -6.45
C ASP A 294 -1.02 -15.58 -6.56
N GLY A 295 -0.19 -15.68 -5.54
CA GLY A 295 1.15 -15.09 -5.55
C GLY A 295 2.10 -15.85 -6.48
N VAL A 296 2.85 -15.10 -7.30
CA VAL A 296 3.92 -15.64 -8.16
C VAL A 296 5.27 -15.20 -7.60
N GLU A 297 6.14 -16.16 -7.34
CA GLU A 297 7.50 -15.87 -6.89
C GLU A 297 8.34 -15.36 -8.07
N LEU A 298 8.72 -14.08 -8.02
CA LEU A 298 9.61 -13.47 -9.01
C LEU A 298 11.07 -13.83 -8.75
N VAL A 299 11.44 -13.96 -7.47
CA VAL A 299 12.76 -14.37 -6.98
C VAL A 299 12.52 -15.27 -5.76
N ASN A 300 13.24 -16.37 -5.65
CA ASN A 300 13.18 -17.24 -4.47
C ASN A 300 14.59 -17.59 -4.00
N ASN A 301 14.95 -17.14 -2.80
CA ASN A 301 16.23 -17.38 -2.13
C ASN A 301 16.13 -18.43 -1.02
N SER A 302 15.07 -19.22 -0.99
CA SER A 302 14.86 -20.22 0.06
C SER A 302 15.99 -21.26 0.07
N ILE A 303 16.40 -21.68 1.26
CA ILE A 303 17.39 -22.75 1.40
C ILE A 303 16.66 -24.06 1.09
N ILE A 304 16.96 -24.66 -0.05
CA ILE A 304 16.53 -26.04 -0.36
C ILE A 304 17.56 -26.96 0.27
N GLU A 305 17.22 -27.58 1.40
CA GLU A 305 18.03 -28.67 1.97
C GLU A 305 17.99 -29.84 1.00
N GLY A 306 19.12 -30.13 0.36
CA GLY A 306 19.28 -31.31 -0.52
C GLY A 306 19.98 -31.08 -1.86
N ALA A 307 20.42 -29.87 -2.18
CA ALA A 307 21.29 -29.57 -3.31
C ALA A 307 22.76 -29.44 -2.82
N ALA A 308 23.36 -30.53 -2.39
CA ALA A 308 24.80 -30.68 -2.13
C ALA A 308 25.31 -31.93 -2.85
#